data_99dabddc447e55b82b74714850cbc8df
#
_entry.id   99dabddc447e55b82b74714850cbc8df
#
_cell.length_a   1.000
_cell.length_b   1.000
_cell.length_c   1.000
_cell.angle_alpha   90.00
_cell.angle_beta   90.00
_cell.angle_gamma   90.00
#
_symmetry.space_group_name_H-M   'P 1'
#
loop_
_entity.id
_entity.type
_entity.pdbx_description
1 polymer ?
#
loop_
_entity_poly.entity_id
_entity_poly.type
_entity_poly.pdbx_seq_one_letter_code
_entity_poly.pdbx_strand_id
1 'polypeptide(L)'
;MITNDTEIKNKYLKENLIAYIGNKRRLLPFIENVFLEILDKDKNIKTALDLFAGSGSVSRLLKTLDLEVYSNDWEYYSYILNYAHIRINIEDTKNMFIHTGGLQNTIETINNINRIKNKDRYISKYYSPKNDYNPDLKNERLFYTQYNGTKIDIIRHNIEELYKNNAINQKEYFYLIASLIYEAATHTNTSGVFKAFHSGFGGRNKDALSRILTPISLKELPLYNGKKGYVSMLDANEFAIKNKDKKFDLVYLDPPYNQHQYGSNYHLLNTIALWDKPKINKNIYINGKKTDKGGIRKDWIKTKSDYCYKKTAKNSLINLLENINANHIVMSYSTDGIIEFDDLISILENKGDLKIATSEYVKYRGAKRSIVNKTKNIEYLFIIDARKSKAKHNNDNHLKIKYIENIRLKLNNPVNSSKDYLLFEGKEGNIKLNLKYLVHIINVEEICAELKNKSVDYIKRFSLFLDKYIKENNLEALKIYFSHLKKASLINDIKLIKYFANHILKIYARLCSKKSNEYILDITSELLDIIYKYDNINAVNKIKKRMIYNISHSGISDIKKNKILIKLEK
;
A
#
# COMPACT_ATOMS: atom_id res chain seq x y z
N MET A 1 -34.75 -0.31 -4.84
CA MET A 1 -34.06 -0.81 -3.64
C MET A 1 -32.67 -1.36 -3.96
N ILE A 2 -32.46 -2.18 -4.99
CA ILE A 2 -31.14 -2.81 -5.33
C ILE A 2 -30.04 -1.79 -5.63
N THR A 3 -30.34 -0.66 -6.26
CA THR A 3 -29.35 0.39 -6.58
C THR A 3 -28.81 1.11 -5.34
N ASN A 4 -29.62 1.28 -4.30
CA ASN A 4 -29.23 1.99 -3.09
C ASN A 4 -28.26 1.15 -2.21
N ASP A 5 -28.50 -0.15 -2.07
CA ASP A 5 -27.64 -1.06 -1.30
C ASP A 5 -26.26 -1.21 -1.90
N THR A 6 -26.17 -1.28 -3.24
CA THR A 6 -24.87 -1.36 -3.94
C THR A 6 -24.07 -0.08 -3.78
N GLU A 7 -24.70 1.07 -3.80
CA GLU A 7 -24.04 2.37 -3.58
C GLU A 7 -23.55 2.49 -2.14
N ILE A 8 -24.35 2.14 -1.14
CA ILE A 8 -23.99 2.12 0.28
C ILE A 8 -22.79 1.18 0.50
N LYS A 9 -22.85 -0.06 -0.02
CA LYS A 9 -21.74 -1.03 0.05
C LYS A 9 -20.46 -0.45 -0.57
N ASN A 10 -20.57 0.15 -1.76
CA ASN A 10 -19.41 0.74 -2.44
C ASN A 10 -18.80 1.89 -1.64
N LYS A 11 -19.62 2.79 -1.11
CA LYS A 11 -19.19 3.91 -0.25
C LYS A 11 -18.50 3.37 1.00
N TYR A 12 -19.11 2.41 1.68
CA TYR A 12 -18.57 1.76 2.87
C TYR A 12 -17.19 1.12 2.63
N LEU A 13 -16.98 0.44 1.50
CA LEU A 13 -15.72 -0.24 1.18
C LEU A 13 -14.64 0.68 0.61
N LYS A 14 -14.99 1.82 0.02
CA LYS A 14 -14.04 2.67 -0.73
C LYS A 14 -13.69 3.99 -0.05
N GLU A 15 -14.59 4.52 0.77
CA GLU A 15 -14.36 5.81 1.43
C GLU A 15 -13.78 5.66 2.84
N ASN A 16 -13.22 6.73 3.35
CA ASN A 16 -12.60 6.79 4.67
C ASN A 16 -11.66 5.61 4.96
N LEU A 17 -10.69 5.41 4.06
CA LEU A 17 -9.58 4.48 4.23
C LEU A 17 -8.28 5.27 4.33
N ILE A 18 -7.57 5.14 5.43
CA ILE A 18 -6.28 5.79 5.60
C ILE A 18 -5.23 5.24 4.63
N ALA A 19 -4.29 6.08 4.20
CA ALA A 19 -3.10 5.62 3.51
C ALA A 19 -2.28 4.75 4.47
N TYR A 20 -2.18 3.45 4.18
CA TYR A 20 -1.65 2.45 5.08
C TYR A 20 -0.64 1.53 4.37
N ILE A 21 0.48 1.21 5.03
CA ILE A 21 1.44 0.25 4.50
C ILE A 21 0.76 -1.12 4.48
N GLY A 22 0.78 -1.79 3.33
CA GLY A 22 0.11 -3.08 3.17
C GLY A 22 -1.42 -2.99 3.02
N ASN A 23 -1.99 -1.79 2.81
CA ASN A 23 -3.44 -1.62 2.62
C ASN A 23 -3.99 -2.52 1.50
N LYS A 24 -4.96 -3.35 1.83
CA LYS A 24 -5.59 -4.32 0.92
C LYS A 24 -6.68 -3.74 0.01
N ARG A 25 -6.94 -2.41 0.06
CA ARG A 25 -8.02 -1.76 -0.71
C ARG A 25 -8.06 -2.15 -2.20
N ARG A 26 -6.88 -2.25 -2.83
CA ARG A 26 -6.79 -2.64 -4.25
C ARG A 26 -6.95 -4.14 -4.48
N LEU A 27 -6.76 -4.92 -3.45
CA LEU A 27 -6.86 -6.38 -3.47
C LEU A 27 -8.23 -6.87 -2.97
N LEU A 28 -9.10 -5.96 -2.48
CA LEU A 28 -10.42 -6.36 -1.97
C LEU A 28 -11.22 -7.20 -2.97
N PRO A 29 -11.29 -6.89 -4.28
CA PRO A 29 -12.01 -7.76 -5.21
C PRO A 29 -11.41 -9.18 -5.31
N PHE A 30 -10.09 -9.30 -5.25
CA PHE A 30 -9.41 -10.59 -5.27
C PHE A 30 -9.67 -11.37 -3.97
N ILE A 31 -9.61 -10.70 -2.81
CA ILE A 31 -9.90 -11.29 -1.51
C ILE A 31 -11.38 -11.68 -1.42
N GLU A 32 -12.30 -10.83 -1.92
CA GLU A 32 -13.73 -11.09 -1.97
C GLU A 32 -14.04 -12.36 -2.75
N ASN A 33 -13.44 -12.53 -3.94
CA ASN A 33 -13.62 -13.74 -4.75
C ASN A 33 -13.21 -15.02 -3.99
N VAL A 34 -12.08 -14.99 -3.27
CA VAL A 34 -11.63 -16.13 -2.46
C VAL A 34 -12.61 -16.41 -1.32
N PHE A 35 -13.11 -15.36 -0.64
CA PHE A 35 -14.11 -15.56 0.43
C PHE A 35 -15.41 -16.12 -0.12
N LEU A 36 -15.90 -15.62 -1.27
CA LEU A 36 -17.10 -16.13 -1.91
C LEU A 36 -16.97 -17.60 -2.32
N GLU A 37 -15.81 -18.01 -2.85
CA GLU A 37 -15.55 -19.41 -3.16
C GLU A 37 -15.58 -20.33 -1.91
N ILE A 38 -15.10 -19.83 -0.76
CA ILE A 38 -15.15 -20.56 0.51
C ILE A 38 -16.60 -20.65 1.01
N LEU A 39 -17.33 -19.53 1.00
CA LEU A 39 -18.74 -19.46 1.42
C LEU A 39 -19.66 -20.28 0.53
N ASP A 40 -19.34 -20.40 -0.76
CA ASP A 40 -20.12 -21.25 -1.68
C ASP A 40 -19.96 -22.74 -1.36
N LYS A 41 -18.75 -23.16 -0.96
CA LYS A 41 -18.45 -24.56 -0.62
C LYS A 41 -18.89 -24.94 0.80
N ASP A 42 -18.95 -23.96 1.70
CA ASP A 42 -19.36 -24.17 3.09
C ASP A 42 -20.39 -23.12 3.53
N LYS A 43 -21.66 -23.49 3.43
CA LYS A 43 -22.78 -22.61 3.79
C LYS A 43 -22.98 -22.45 5.31
N ASN A 44 -22.21 -23.15 6.14
CA ASN A 44 -22.31 -23.07 7.59
C ASN A 44 -21.46 -21.95 8.21
N ILE A 45 -20.67 -21.24 7.41
CA ILE A 45 -19.82 -20.14 7.87
C ILE A 45 -20.70 -18.97 8.33
N LYS A 46 -20.57 -18.61 9.60
CA LYS A 46 -21.30 -17.52 10.26
C LYS A 46 -20.41 -16.49 10.89
N THR A 47 -19.20 -16.89 11.32
CA THR A 47 -18.26 -16.05 12.05
C THR A 47 -16.97 -15.84 11.24
N ALA A 48 -16.43 -14.63 11.27
CA ALA A 48 -15.15 -14.32 10.66
C ALA A 48 -14.26 -13.50 11.61
N LEU A 49 -12.97 -13.79 11.62
CA LEU A 49 -11.96 -13.05 12.38
C LEU A 49 -10.97 -12.41 11.42
N ASP A 50 -10.79 -11.09 11.52
CA ASP A 50 -9.68 -10.33 10.92
C ASP A 50 -8.69 -9.99 12.04
N LEU A 51 -7.58 -10.75 12.11
CA LEU A 51 -6.70 -10.74 13.27
C LEU A 51 -5.66 -9.60 13.24
N PHE A 52 -5.37 -9.05 12.05
CA PHE A 52 -4.46 -7.92 11.83
C PHE A 52 -5.18 -6.82 11.05
N ALA A 53 -6.26 -6.30 11.61
CA ALA A 53 -7.25 -5.51 10.89
C ALA A 53 -6.72 -4.19 10.29
N GLY A 54 -5.69 -3.58 10.89
CA GLY A 54 -5.06 -2.37 10.39
C GLY A 54 -6.05 -1.25 10.10
N SER A 55 -6.21 -0.91 8.83
CA SER A 55 -7.18 0.12 8.39
C SER A 55 -8.64 -0.34 8.38
N GLY A 56 -8.92 -1.61 8.67
CA GLY A 56 -10.24 -2.20 8.67
C GLY A 56 -10.79 -2.58 7.28
N SER A 57 -9.97 -2.56 6.24
CA SER A 57 -10.46 -2.81 4.89
C SER A 57 -11.07 -4.19 4.72
N VAL A 58 -10.44 -5.25 5.26
CA VAL A 58 -10.93 -6.63 5.16
C VAL A 58 -12.04 -6.88 6.16
N SER A 59 -11.95 -6.35 7.38
CA SER A 59 -13.05 -6.40 8.36
C SER A 59 -14.36 -5.83 7.79
N ARG A 60 -14.28 -4.68 7.07
CA ARG A 60 -15.44 -4.09 6.38
C ARG A 60 -15.98 -5.02 5.29
N LEU A 61 -15.10 -5.63 4.48
CA LEU A 61 -15.51 -6.59 3.47
C LEU A 61 -16.27 -7.77 4.10
N LEU A 62 -15.72 -8.37 5.15
CA LEU A 62 -16.35 -9.49 5.86
C LEU A 62 -17.74 -9.12 6.41
N LYS A 63 -17.92 -7.88 6.91
CA LYS A 63 -19.24 -7.38 7.35
C LYS A 63 -20.24 -7.31 6.19
N THR A 64 -19.81 -6.94 4.99
CA THR A 64 -20.70 -6.90 3.80
C THR A 64 -21.04 -8.29 3.24
N LEU A 65 -20.39 -9.34 3.71
CA LEU A 65 -20.69 -10.75 3.38
C LEU A 65 -21.64 -11.41 4.38
N ASP A 66 -22.31 -10.61 5.20
CA ASP A 66 -23.27 -11.05 6.23
C ASP A 66 -22.67 -12.00 7.27
N LEU A 67 -21.41 -11.75 7.66
CA LEU A 67 -20.72 -12.51 8.71
C LEU A 67 -20.70 -11.74 10.03
N GLU A 68 -20.73 -12.46 11.14
CA GLU A 68 -20.42 -11.92 12.46
C GLU A 68 -18.89 -11.71 12.55
N VAL A 69 -18.47 -10.44 12.52
CA VAL A 69 -17.06 -10.08 12.37
C VAL A 69 -16.40 -9.83 13.72
N TYR A 70 -15.29 -10.51 13.94
CA TYR A 70 -14.33 -10.23 15.00
C TYR A 70 -13.12 -9.53 14.36
N SER A 71 -12.80 -8.33 14.82
CA SER A 71 -11.69 -7.53 14.32
C SER A 71 -10.70 -7.26 15.44
N ASN A 72 -9.43 -7.55 15.23
CA ASN A 72 -8.38 -7.31 16.20
C ASN A 72 -7.23 -6.52 15.60
N ASP A 73 -6.67 -5.61 16.37
CA ASP A 73 -5.40 -4.97 16.05
C ASP A 73 -4.72 -4.51 17.35
N TRP A 74 -3.41 -4.35 17.30
CA TRP A 74 -2.63 -3.92 18.46
C TRP A 74 -2.62 -2.39 18.65
N GLU A 75 -2.81 -1.64 17.57
CA GLU A 75 -2.69 -0.19 17.58
C GLU A 75 -4.01 0.49 17.93
N TYR A 76 -3.97 1.46 18.85
CA TYR A 76 -5.18 2.09 19.38
C TYR A 76 -5.99 2.85 18.33
N TYR A 77 -5.32 3.56 17.39
CA TYR A 77 -6.04 4.19 16.28
C TYR A 77 -6.78 3.16 15.41
N SER A 78 -6.18 1.99 15.18
CA SER A 78 -6.80 0.90 14.43
C SER A 78 -8.00 0.32 15.16
N TYR A 79 -7.88 0.10 16.48
CA TYR A 79 -8.98 -0.33 17.34
C TYR A 79 -10.19 0.61 17.19
N ILE A 80 -9.98 1.93 17.27
CA ILE A 80 -11.04 2.94 17.13
C ILE A 80 -11.68 2.91 15.75
N LEU A 81 -10.87 2.85 14.66
CA LEU A 81 -11.37 2.78 13.30
C LEU A 81 -12.23 1.54 13.09
N ASN A 82 -11.76 0.39 13.55
CA ASN A 82 -12.50 -0.86 13.46
C ASN A 82 -13.75 -0.84 14.34
N TYR A 83 -13.67 -0.27 15.54
CA TYR A 83 -14.86 -0.12 16.41
C TYR A 83 -15.96 0.66 15.68
N ALA A 84 -15.64 1.81 15.09
CA ALA A 84 -16.60 2.65 14.40
C ALA A 84 -17.27 1.94 13.21
N HIS A 85 -16.53 1.13 12.43
CA HIS A 85 -17.08 0.50 11.25
C HIS A 85 -17.67 -0.89 11.48
N ILE A 86 -17.18 -1.63 12.48
CA ILE A 86 -17.60 -3.01 12.70
C ILE A 86 -18.72 -3.08 13.73
N ARG A 87 -18.68 -2.26 14.79
CA ARG A 87 -19.68 -2.29 15.86
C ARG A 87 -20.86 -1.36 15.66
N ILE A 88 -20.72 -0.35 14.79
CA ILE A 88 -21.77 0.64 14.56
C ILE A 88 -22.41 0.37 13.19
N ASN A 89 -23.74 0.26 13.18
CA ASN A 89 -24.56 0.16 11.98
C ASN A 89 -25.16 1.54 11.63
N ILE A 90 -25.66 1.69 10.39
CA ILE A 90 -26.38 2.91 10.00
C ILE A 90 -27.55 3.16 10.95
N GLU A 91 -28.27 2.10 11.31
CA GLU A 91 -29.46 2.20 12.18
C GLU A 91 -29.11 2.68 13.61
N ASP A 92 -27.94 2.35 14.11
CA ASP A 92 -27.49 2.83 15.42
C ASP A 92 -27.42 4.35 15.48
N THR A 93 -27.05 5.02 14.35
CA THR A 93 -26.86 6.47 14.31
C THR A 93 -28.12 7.26 14.60
N LYS A 94 -29.30 6.68 14.38
CA LYS A 94 -30.60 7.29 14.70
C LYS A 94 -30.79 7.58 16.19
N ASN A 95 -30.16 6.75 17.04
CA ASN A 95 -30.25 6.83 18.49
C ASN A 95 -28.93 7.28 19.14
N MET A 96 -27.96 7.75 18.35
CA MET A 96 -26.71 8.30 18.83
C MET A 96 -26.79 9.82 18.98
N PHE A 97 -26.02 10.36 19.92
CA PHE A 97 -25.89 11.80 20.16
C PHE A 97 -27.18 12.52 20.58
N ILE A 98 -28.11 11.81 21.22
CA ILE A 98 -29.42 12.39 21.62
C ILE A 98 -29.23 13.59 22.55
N HIS A 99 -28.29 13.52 23.50
CA HIS A 99 -28.03 14.60 24.46
C HIS A 99 -27.33 15.83 23.86
N THR A 100 -26.85 15.70 22.62
CA THR A 100 -26.19 16.81 21.88
C THR A 100 -26.98 17.23 20.62
N GLY A 101 -28.25 16.78 20.51
CA GLY A 101 -29.16 17.15 19.43
C GLY A 101 -29.02 16.33 18.14
N GLY A 102 -28.46 15.10 18.25
CA GLY A 102 -28.25 14.17 17.14
C GLY A 102 -26.87 14.29 16.50
N LEU A 103 -26.55 13.32 15.63
CA LEU A 103 -25.23 13.18 15.02
C LEU A 103 -24.81 14.42 14.21
N GLN A 104 -25.68 14.87 13.29
CA GLN A 104 -25.36 16.02 12.42
C GLN A 104 -25.14 17.30 13.23
N ASN A 105 -26.05 17.61 14.18
CA ASN A 105 -25.91 18.79 15.03
C ASN A 105 -24.63 18.76 15.88
N THR A 106 -24.25 17.59 16.39
CA THR A 106 -23.00 17.41 17.15
C THR A 106 -21.78 17.70 16.30
N ILE A 107 -21.73 17.15 15.08
CA ILE A 107 -20.63 17.38 14.11
C ILE A 107 -20.55 18.88 13.76
N GLU A 108 -21.65 19.51 13.42
CA GLU A 108 -21.70 20.93 13.05
C GLU A 108 -21.29 21.82 14.22
N THR A 109 -21.78 21.54 15.40
CA THR A 109 -21.43 22.28 16.63
C THR A 109 -19.91 22.24 16.88
N ILE A 110 -19.30 21.05 16.85
CA ILE A 110 -17.86 20.89 17.05
C ILE A 110 -17.06 21.60 15.93
N ASN A 111 -17.48 21.45 14.69
CA ASN A 111 -16.81 22.07 13.53
C ASN A 111 -16.83 23.61 13.58
N ASN A 112 -17.88 24.21 14.13
CA ASN A 112 -18.04 25.66 14.25
C ASN A 112 -17.23 26.29 15.40
N ILE A 113 -16.67 25.49 16.29
CA ILE A 113 -15.78 25.98 17.34
C ILE A 113 -14.46 26.43 16.73
N ASN A 114 -14.05 27.67 17.02
CA ASN A 114 -12.85 28.27 16.42
C ASN A 114 -11.80 28.73 17.45
N ARG A 115 -12.04 28.49 18.74
CA ARG A 115 -11.13 28.93 19.81
C ARG A 115 -10.71 27.77 20.71
N ILE A 116 -9.43 27.77 21.11
CA ILE A 116 -8.85 26.84 22.07
C ILE A 116 -7.81 27.58 22.92
N LYS A 117 -7.76 27.28 24.21
CA LYS A 117 -6.75 27.86 25.12
C LYS A 117 -5.36 27.31 24.77
N ASN A 118 -4.33 28.16 24.92
CA ASN A 118 -2.95 27.76 24.58
C ASN A 118 -2.45 26.53 25.35
N LYS A 119 -2.89 26.34 26.59
CA LYS A 119 -2.54 25.16 27.40
C LYS A 119 -3.07 23.84 26.83
N ASP A 120 -4.15 23.90 26.06
CA ASP A 120 -4.82 22.72 25.50
C ASP A 120 -4.30 22.34 24.11
N ARG A 121 -3.51 23.20 23.49
CA ARG A 121 -2.88 22.96 22.20
C ARG A 121 -1.75 21.92 22.30
N TYR A 122 -1.75 20.96 21.39
CA TYR A 122 -0.71 19.95 21.30
C TYR A 122 -0.25 19.71 19.85
N ILE A 123 -1.14 19.38 18.92
CA ILE A 123 -0.79 19.11 17.51
C ILE A 123 -0.27 20.37 16.83
N SER A 124 -0.95 21.50 16.98
CA SER A 124 -0.50 22.78 16.44
C SER A 124 0.84 23.26 17.04
N LYS A 125 1.15 22.84 18.28
CA LYS A 125 2.38 23.24 18.98
C LYS A 125 3.59 22.39 18.58
N TYR A 126 3.41 21.08 18.34
CA TYR A 126 4.51 20.13 18.18
C TYR A 126 4.63 19.53 16.77
N TYR A 127 3.57 19.57 15.95
CA TYR A 127 3.52 18.93 14.63
C TYR A 127 3.16 19.88 13.49
N SER A 128 3.02 21.19 13.79
CA SER A 128 2.79 22.25 12.82
C SER A 128 3.83 23.36 12.97
N PRO A 129 4.11 24.14 11.92
CA PRO A 129 4.96 25.34 12.04
C PRO A 129 4.19 26.46 12.73
N LYS A 130 4.88 27.49 13.22
CA LYS A 130 4.25 28.68 13.78
C LYS A 130 3.58 29.55 12.71
N ASN A 131 4.17 29.53 11.50
CA ASN A 131 3.69 30.30 10.35
C ASN A 131 3.74 29.41 9.11
N ASP A 132 2.60 29.22 8.45
CA ASP A 132 2.47 28.35 7.27
C ASP A 132 3.15 28.93 6.03
N TYR A 133 3.27 30.27 5.94
CA TYR A 133 3.90 30.96 4.81
C TYR A 133 5.43 31.02 4.91
N ASN A 134 5.97 31.05 6.13
CA ASN A 134 7.42 31.11 6.38
C ASN A 134 7.80 30.17 7.52
N PRO A 135 7.73 28.83 7.32
CA PRO A 135 8.07 27.85 8.34
C PRO A 135 9.59 27.76 8.54
N ASP A 136 10.05 27.59 9.77
CA ASP A 136 11.43 27.22 10.06
C ASP A 136 11.66 25.74 9.69
N LEU A 137 12.07 25.51 8.45
CA LEU A 137 12.28 24.15 7.89
C LEU A 137 13.36 23.33 8.65
N LYS A 138 14.22 24.01 9.43
CA LYS A 138 15.26 23.38 10.23
C LYS A 138 14.72 22.87 11.57
N ASN A 139 13.85 23.63 12.22
CA ASN A 139 13.44 23.35 13.60
C ASN A 139 11.99 22.95 13.76
N GLU A 140 11.10 23.26 12.82
CA GLU A 140 9.67 23.00 12.94
C GLU A 140 9.25 21.75 12.16
N ARG A 141 8.23 21.06 12.68
CA ARG A 141 7.60 19.95 11.99
C ARG A 141 6.45 20.46 11.13
N LEU A 142 6.33 19.88 9.93
CA LEU A 142 5.32 20.26 8.95
C LEU A 142 4.38 19.09 8.64
N PHE A 143 3.89 18.39 9.68
CA PHE A 143 2.88 17.35 9.46
C PHE A 143 1.55 17.94 9.05
N TYR A 144 1.16 19.05 9.65
CA TYR A 144 -0.06 19.80 9.33
C TYR A 144 0.28 21.28 9.15
N THR A 145 -0.59 22.03 8.46
CA THR A 145 -0.57 23.49 8.54
C THR A 145 -0.89 23.91 9.97
N GLN A 146 -0.51 25.14 10.36
CA GLN A 146 -0.87 25.68 11.67
C GLN A 146 -2.39 25.72 11.85
N TYR A 147 -3.11 26.04 10.77
CA TYR A 147 -4.58 26.03 10.78
C TYR A 147 -5.12 24.62 11.08
N ASN A 148 -4.72 23.61 10.32
CA ASN A 148 -5.20 22.24 10.49
C ASN A 148 -4.75 21.60 11.81
N GLY A 149 -3.52 21.88 12.26
CA GLY A 149 -3.08 21.47 13.59
C GLY A 149 -3.92 22.06 14.72
N THR A 150 -4.32 23.33 14.58
CA THR A 150 -5.22 23.98 15.54
C THR A 150 -6.63 23.40 15.46
N LYS A 151 -7.16 23.09 14.26
CA LYS A 151 -8.47 22.43 14.12
C LYS A 151 -8.47 21.04 14.76
N ILE A 152 -7.40 20.25 14.59
CA ILE A 152 -7.27 18.95 15.29
C ILE A 152 -7.32 19.14 16.81
N ASP A 153 -6.57 20.12 17.35
CA ASP A 153 -6.56 20.42 18.78
C ASP A 153 -7.95 20.82 19.28
N ILE A 154 -8.66 21.68 18.56
CA ILE A 154 -10.02 22.13 18.89
C ILE A 154 -10.99 20.94 18.92
N ILE A 155 -11.05 20.21 17.81
CA ILE A 155 -11.99 19.08 17.66
C ILE A 155 -11.72 18.03 18.74
N ARG A 156 -10.46 17.64 18.91
CA ARG A 156 -10.11 16.59 19.87
C ARG A 156 -10.36 16.99 21.32
N HIS A 157 -10.06 18.26 21.65
CA HIS A 157 -10.36 18.79 22.98
C HIS A 157 -11.87 18.78 23.27
N ASN A 158 -12.70 19.23 22.33
CA ASN A 158 -14.15 19.26 22.53
C ASN A 158 -14.77 17.85 22.61
N ILE A 159 -14.30 16.90 21.81
CA ILE A 159 -14.72 15.49 21.94
C ILE A 159 -14.40 14.98 23.36
N GLU A 160 -13.22 15.31 23.88
CA GLU A 160 -12.81 14.91 25.22
C GLU A 160 -13.68 15.52 26.32
N GLU A 161 -14.01 16.82 26.20
CA GLU A 161 -14.88 17.50 27.16
C GLU A 161 -16.32 16.96 27.11
N LEU A 162 -16.87 16.70 25.93
CA LEU A 162 -18.20 16.07 25.83
C LEU A 162 -18.23 14.69 26.50
N TYR A 163 -17.16 13.90 26.32
CA TYR A 163 -17.08 12.57 26.94
C TYR A 163 -16.90 12.64 28.47
N LYS A 164 -16.03 13.51 28.98
CA LYS A 164 -15.81 13.71 30.42
C LYS A 164 -17.05 14.23 31.15
N ASN A 165 -17.84 15.04 30.46
CA ASN A 165 -19.09 15.58 31.00
C ASN A 165 -20.28 14.63 30.81
N ASN A 166 -20.06 13.38 30.34
CA ASN A 166 -21.09 12.39 30.07
C ASN A 166 -22.16 12.86 29.06
N ALA A 167 -21.87 13.89 28.23
CA ALA A 167 -22.74 14.34 27.17
C ALA A 167 -22.76 13.37 25.96
N ILE A 168 -21.72 12.58 25.81
CA ILE A 168 -21.61 11.50 24.83
C ILE A 168 -21.10 10.20 25.51
N ASN A 169 -21.57 9.05 25.05
CA ASN A 169 -21.12 7.75 25.52
C ASN A 169 -19.87 7.25 24.76
N GLN A 170 -19.31 6.09 25.16
CA GLN A 170 -18.10 5.52 24.54
C GLN A 170 -18.25 5.23 23.03
N LYS A 171 -19.43 4.76 22.59
CA LYS A 171 -19.69 4.47 21.17
C LYS A 171 -19.62 5.77 20.33
N GLU A 172 -20.25 6.82 20.82
CA GLU A 172 -20.26 8.15 20.21
C GLU A 172 -18.88 8.81 20.24
N TYR A 173 -18.16 8.68 21.35
CA TYR A 173 -16.77 9.13 21.48
C TYR A 173 -15.86 8.50 20.43
N PHE A 174 -15.91 7.17 20.25
CA PHE A 174 -15.10 6.48 19.26
C PHE A 174 -15.52 6.81 17.82
N TYR A 175 -16.80 7.04 17.57
CA TYR A 175 -17.28 7.49 16.27
C TYR A 175 -16.66 8.83 15.86
N LEU A 176 -16.68 9.83 16.73
CA LEU A 176 -16.11 11.15 16.45
C LEU A 176 -14.59 11.11 16.31
N ILE A 177 -13.90 10.31 17.13
CA ILE A 177 -12.44 10.15 17.01
C ILE A 177 -12.09 9.45 15.68
N ALA A 178 -12.85 8.43 15.26
CA ALA A 178 -12.62 7.77 13.98
C ALA A 178 -12.77 8.77 12.82
N SER A 179 -13.80 9.62 12.82
CA SER A 179 -13.97 10.70 11.85
C SER A 179 -12.75 11.64 11.83
N LEU A 180 -12.28 12.08 12.99
CA LEU A 180 -11.09 12.94 13.09
C LEU A 180 -9.82 12.25 12.60
N ILE A 181 -9.61 10.95 12.89
CA ILE A 181 -8.43 10.18 12.42
C ILE A 181 -8.39 10.14 10.90
N TYR A 182 -9.53 9.92 10.22
CA TYR A 182 -9.58 9.94 8.74
C TYR A 182 -9.22 11.29 8.17
N GLU A 183 -9.75 12.37 8.71
CA GLU A 183 -9.45 13.73 8.27
C GLU A 183 -7.97 14.07 8.54
N ALA A 184 -7.45 13.74 9.72
CA ALA A 184 -6.05 13.95 10.06
C ALA A 184 -5.10 13.15 9.15
N ALA A 185 -5.44 11.89 8.84
CA ALA A 185 -4.66 11.07 7.92
C ALA A 185 -4.74 11.57 6.47
N THR A 186 -5.88 12.11 6.06
CA THR A 186 -6.10 12.64 4.71
C THR A 186 -5.34 13.95 4.49
N HIS A 187 -5.39 14.88 5.42
CA HIS A 187 -4.85 16.25 5.26
C HIS A 187 -3.42 16.41 5.78
N THR A 188 -2.72 15.31 6.04
CA THR A 188 -1.31 15.34 6.48
C THR A 188 -0.32 15.58 5.34
N ASN A 189 0.78 16.27 5.64
CA ASN A 189 1.90 16.52 4.71
C ASN A 189 2.91 15.37 4.72
N THR A 190 2.43 14.14 4.53
CA THR A 190 3.24 12.93 4.51
C THR A 190 2.98 12.11 3.24
N SER A 191 3.81 11.09 3.02
CA SER A 191 3.60 10.09 1.97
C SER A 191 2.78 8.88 2.45
N GLY A 192 1.95 9.04 3.49
CA GLY A 192 1.11 8.00 4.06
C GLY A 192 1.69 7.29 5.28
N VAL A 193 2.88 7.69 5.75
CA VAL A 193 3.46 7.26 7.02
C VAL A 193 3.94 8.49 7.81
N PHE A 194 3.82 8.44 9.13
CA PHE A 194 4.05 9.60 10.01
C PHE A 194 5.46 9.64 10.63
N LYS A 195 6.39 8.80 10.18
CA LYS A 195 7.82 8.90 10.56
C LYS A 195 8.51 10.13 10.02
N ALA A 196 8.02 10.68 8.91
CA ALA A 196 8.58 11.84 8.26
C ALA A 196 7.51 12.65 7.53
N PHE A 197 7.75 13.94 7.41
CA PHE A 197 6.96 14.87 6.61
C PHE A 197 7.80 15.41 5.44
N HIS A 198 7.14 15.95 4.43
CA HIS A 198 7.83 16.60 3.31
C HIS A 198 8.48 17.91 3.77
N SER A 199 9.63 18.26 3.19
CA SER A 199 10.40 19.47 3.52
C SER A 199 9.72 20.79 3.18
N GLY A 200 8.52 20.73 2.63
CA GLY A 200 7.62 21.84 2.36
C GLY A 200 6.23 21.29 2.13
N PHE A 201 5.20 22.12 2.29
CA PHE A 201 3.83 21.69 2.06
C PHE A 201 3.59 21.24 0.61
N GLY A 202 2.98 20.08 0.45
CA GLY A 202 2.65 19.47 -0.85
C GLY A 202 3.78 18.66 -1.48
N GLY A 203 4.95 18.53 -0.83
CA GLY A 203 6.10 17.83 -1.37
C GLY A 203 6.80 18.64 -2.49
N ARG A 204 7.75 17.99 -3.21
CA ARG A 204 8.58 18.65 -4.22
C ARG A 204 7.78 19.21 -5.40
N ASN A 205 6.77 18.46 -5.86
CA ASN A 205 5.97 18.84 -7.03
C ASN A 205 4.67 19.57 -6.65
N LYS A 206 4.42 19.81 -5.38
CA LYS A 206 3.17 20.41 -4.87
C LYS A 206 1.89 19.63 -5.18
N ASP A 207 1.98 18.36 -5.62
CA ASP A 207 0.84 17.54 -6.04
C ASP A 207 -0.20 17.34 -4.92
N ALA A 208 0.25 17.36 -3.66
CA ALA A 208 -0.62 17.17 -2.49
C ALA A 208 -1.06 18.49 -1.83
N LEU A 209 -0.67 19.65 -2.37
CA LEU A 209 -0.84 20.93 -1.68
C LEU A 209 -2.32 21.26 -1.41
N SER A 210 -3.19 21.11 -2.42
CA SER A 210 -4.63 21.36 -2.26
C SER A 210 -5.22 20.54 -1.12
N ARG A 211 -4.92 19.23 -1.10
CA ARG A 211 -5.39 18.31 -0.05
C ARG A 211 -4.91 18.71 1.35
N ILE A 212 -3.65 19.16 1.47
CA ILE A 212 -3.04 19.56 2.75
C ILE A 212 -3.62 20.88 3.27
N LEU A 213 -3.95 21.81 2.36
CA LEU A 213 -4.54 23.10 2.70
C LEU A 213 -6.05 23.04 2.98
N THR A 214 -6.74 21.98 2.55
CA THR A 214 -8.17 21.81 2.84
C THR A 214 -8.39 21.77 4.36
N PRO A 215 -9.34 22.55 4.90
CA PRO A 215 -9.65 22.56 6.32
C PRO A 215 -10.10 21.21 6.84
N ILE A 216 -9.56 20.78 7.97
CA ILE A 216 -10.01 19.61 8.69
C ILE A 216 -11.34 19.91 9.39
N SER A 217 -12.32 19.02 9.16
CA SER A 217 -13.63 19.07 9.81
C SER A 217 -14.15 17.65 10.01
N LEU A 218 -14.90 17.41 11.08
CA LEU A 218 -15.60 16.13 11.27
C LEU A 218 -16.61 15.92 10.14
N LYS A 219 -16.74 14.65 9.72
CA LYS A 219 -17.71 14.20 8.72
C LYS A 219 -18.41 12.95 9.21
N GLU A 220 -19.59 12.70 8.68
CA GLU A 220 -20.25 11.43 8.91
C GLU A 220 -19.42 10.28 8.31
N LEU A 221 -19.37 9.17 9.03
CA LEU A 221 -18.67 7.98 8.57
C LEU A 221 -19.55 7.17 7.61
N PRO A 222 -18.98 6.63 6.52
CA PRO A 222 -19.68 5.63 5.73
C PRO A 222 -19.86 4.36 6.56
N LEU A 223 -21.08 4.05 6.93
CA LEU A 223 -21.45 2.85 7.69
C LEU A 223 -22.20 1.85 6.82
N TYR A 224 -22.35 0.64 7.31
CA TYR A 224 -23.09 -0.44 6.66
C TYR A 224 -23.88 -1.24 7.72
N ASN A 225 -25.12 -1.61 7.40
CA ASN A 225 -25.89 -2.49 8.25
C ASN A 225 -25.42 -3.94 8.06
N GLY A 226 -24.98 -4.56 9.13
CA GLY A 226 -24.53 -5.95 9.15
C GLY A 226 -24.76 -6.58 10.49
N LYS A 227 -24.34 -7.83 10.66
CA LYS A 227 -24.44 -8.53 11.95
C LYS A 227 -23.63 -7.81 13.04
N LYS A 228 -23.93 -8.14 14.30
CA LYS A 228 -23.19 -7.64 15.45
C LYS A 228 -21.71 -7.98 15.28
N GLY A 229 -20.85 -6.97 15.39
CA GLY A 229 -19.40 -7.14 15.31
C GLY A 229 -18.71 -6.95 16.66
N TYR A 230 -17.52 -7.47 16.79
CA TYR A 230 -16.66 -7.41 17.98
C TYR A 230 -15.29 -6.87 17.60
N VAL A 231 -14.74 -6.05 18.48
CA VAL A 231 -13.42 -5.45 18.24
C VAL A 231 -12.57 -5.57 19.49
N SER A 232 -11.33 -5.99 19.34
CA SER A 232 -10.35 -6.13 20.41
C SER A 232 -9.05 -5.39 20.07
N MET A 233 -8.27 -5.10 21.12
CA MET A 233 -6.96 -4.45 21.01
C MET A 233 -5.92 -5.31 21.74
N LEU A 234 -5.46 -6.36 21.07
CA LEU A 234 -4.50 -7.31 21.61
C LEU A 234 -3.40 -7.60 20.58
N ASP A 235 -2.23 -8.00 21.06
CA ASP A 235 -1.28 -8.71 20.22
C ASP A 235 -1.94 -9.94 19.59
N ALA A 236 -1.61 -10.27 18.35
CA ALA A 236 -2.28 -11.34 17.61
C ALA A 236 -2.07 -12.72 18.26
N ASN A 237 -0.86 -13.00 18.76
CA ASN A 237 -0.57 -14.26 19.45
C ASN A 237 -1.24 -14.31 20.81
N GLU A 238 -1.27 -13.19 21.54
CA GLU A 238 -2.02 -13.08 22.79
C GLU A 238 -3.53 -13.29 22.57
N PHE A 239 -4.08 -12.71 21.49
CA PHE A 239 -5.48 -12.93 21.12
C PHE A 239 -5.76 -14.42 20.87
N ALA A 240 -4.91 -15.09 20.09
CA ALA A 240 -5.07 -16.50 19.75
C ALA A 240 -5.04 -17.39 21.02
N ILE A 241 -4.10 -17.15 21.92
CA ILE A 241 -3.98 -17.88 23.20
C ILE A 241 -5.22 -17.66 24.07
N LYS A 242 -5.68 -16.41 24.23
CA LYS A 242 -6.87 -16.08 25.05
C LYS A 242 -8.17 -16.66 24.49
N ASN A 243 -8.22 -16.90 23.19
CA ASN A 243 -9.42 -17.38 22.49
C ASN A 243 -9.24 -18.78 21.88
N LYS A 244 -8.29 -19.58 22.36
CA LYS A 244 -7.98 -20.91 21.82
C LYS A 244 -9.17 -21.87 21.80
N ASP A 245 -10.07 -21.72 22.78
CA ASP A 245 -11.27 -22.55 22.92
C ASP A 245 -12.43 -22.05 22.04
N LYS A 246 -12.32 -20.82 21.51
CA LYS A 246 -13.31 -20.26 20.62
C LYS A 246 -13.00 -20.64 19.18
N LYS A 247 -13.94 -21.34 18.55
CA LYS A 247 -13.82 -21.74 17.14
C LYS A 247 -14.39 -20.64 16.23
N PHE A 248 -13.60 -20.23 15.24
CA PHE A 248 -14.01 -19.33 14.16
C PHE A 248 -14.24 -20.13 12.88
N ASP A 249 -15.24 -19.76 12.08
CA ASP A 249 -15.49 -20.42 10.81
C ASP A 249 -14.47 -19.98 9.74
N LEU A 250 -14.16 -18.69 9.68
CA LEU A 250 -13.21 -18.08 8.75
C LEU A 250 -12.26 -17.15 9.50
N VAL A 251 -10.96 -17.31 9.31
CA VAL A 251 -9.93 -16.42 9.86
C VAL A 251 -9.13 -15.81 8.72
N TYR A 252 -9.00 -14.49 8.72
CA TYR A 252 -8.10 -13.76 7.82
C TYR A 252 -6.87 -13.30 8.58
N LEU A 253 -5.69 -13.57 8.01
CA LEU A 253 -4.38 -13.22 8.56
C LEU A 253 -3.63 -12.33 7.58
N ASP A 254 -3.24 -11.14 8.00
CA ASP A 254 -2.36 -10.21 7.26
C ASP A 254 -1.24 -9.70 8.16
N PRO A 255 -0.37 -10.60 8.68
CA PRO A 255 0.67 -10.20 9.59
C PRO A 255 1.65 -9.24 8.91
N PRO A 256 2.35 -8.36 9.65
CA PRO A 256 3.45 -7.58 9.11
C PRO A 256 4.48 -8.50 8.43
N TYR A 257 4.76 -8.29 7.15
CA TYR A 257 5.70 -9.10 6.38
C TYR A 257 7.02 -8.36 6.05
N ASN A 258 7.21 -7.17 6.62
CA ASN A 258 8.43 -6.38 6.43
C ASN A 258 8.88 -5.75 7.76
N GLN A 259 10.08 -5.17 7.79
CA GLN A 259 10.69 -4.57 8.99
C GLN A 259 10.03 -3.26 9.48
N HIS A 260 8.87 -2.90 8.96
CA HIS A 260 8.21 -1.63 9.30
C HIS A 260 7.31 -1.77 10.53
N GLN A 261 7.75 -1.27 11.67
CA GLN A 261 6.96 -1.22 12.90
C GLN A 261 5.83 -0.20 12.79
N TYR A 262 4.58 -0.65 12.93
CA TYR A 262 3.38 0.16 12.74
C TYR A 262 3.23 1.22 13.83
N GLY A 263 3.49 0.90 15.09
CA GLY A 263 3.43 1.85 16.21
C GLY A 263 4.28 3.09 15.98
N SER A 264 5.48 2.94 15.39
CA SER A 264 6.31 4.09 15.03
C SER A 264 5.89 4.77 13.73
N ASN A 265 5.35 4.04 12.76
CA ASN A 265 4.91 4.58 11.48
C ASN A 265 3.64 5.43 11.60
N TYR A 266 2.75 5.06 12.52
CA TYR A 266 1.45 5.71 12.72
C TYR A 266 1.33 6.36 14.11
N HIS A 267 2.44 6.64 14.76
CA HIS A 267 2.52 7.22 16.10
C HIS A 267 1.66 8.46 16.30
N LEU A 268 1.53 9.30 15.26
CA LEU A 268 0.77 10.54 15.35
C LEU A 268 -0.75 10.28 15.34
N LEU A 269 -1.21 9.23 14.64
CA LEU A 269 -2.60 8.78 14.72
C LEU A 269 -2.92 8.24 16.12
N ASN A 270 -2.00 7.46 16.72
CA ASN A 270 -2.14 7.04 18.13
C ASN A 270 -2.17 8.25 19.08
N THR A 271 -1.36 9.28 18.83
CA THR A 271 -1.34 10.49 19.65
C THR A 271 -2.68 11.26 19.58
N ILE A 272 -3.28 11.37 18.39
CA ILE A 272 -4.61 11.98 18.20
C ILE A 272 -5.69 11.10 18.87
N ALA A 273 -5.60 9.78 18.70
CA ALA A 273 -6.58 8.85 19.23
C ALA A 273 -6.58 8.80 20.78
N LEU A 274 -5.41 8.63 21.38
CA LEU A 274 -5.24 8.52 22.85
C LEU A 274 -5.39 9.87 23.55
N TRP A 275 -4.96 10.95 22.91
CA TRP A 275 -4.94 12.31 23.46
C TRP A 275 -4.17 12.46 24.77
N ASP A 276 -3.19 11.61 25.00
CA ASP A 276 -2.35 11.54 26.18
C ASP A 276 -1.19 12.54 26.21
N LYS A 277 -1.03 13.30 25.12
CA LYS A 277 -0.08 14.42 24.96
C LYS A 277 1.34 14.05 25.41
N PRO A 278 1.99 13.01 24.82
CA PRO A 278 3.29 12.54 25.26
C PRO A 278 4.36 13.63 25.19
N LYS A 279 5.34 13.62 26.11
CA LYS A 279 6.44 14.57 26.09
C LYS A 279 7.36 14.31 24.89
N ILE A 280 7.45 15.31 24.00
CA ILE A 280 8.36 15.34 22.85
C ILE A 280 9.10 16.64 22.79
N ASN A 281 10.28 16.66 22.15
CA ASN A 281 11.00 17.90 21.90
C ASN A 281 10.25 18.77 20.90
N LYS A 282 10.04 20.05 21.21
CA LYS A 282 9.38 20.98 20.31
C LYS A 282 10.20 21.21 19.04
N ASN A 283 11.50 21.49 19.20
CA ASN A 283 12.41 21.78 18.10
C ASN A 283 13.13 20.51 17.62
N ILE A 284 13.39 20.41 16.31
CA ILE A 284 14.15 19.33 15.70
C ILE A 284 15.63 19.41 16.10
N TYR A 285 16.17 20.60 16.26
CA TYR A 285 17.53 20.83 16.75
C TYR A 285 17.52 21.54 18.10
N ILE A 286 18.33 21.03 19.03
CA ILE A 286 18.56 21.62 20.36
C ILE A 286 20.07 21.67 20.58
N ASN A 287 20.62 22.85 20.86
CA ASN A 287 22.07 23.07 21.04
C ASN A 287 22.92 22.43 19.92
N GLY A 288 22.50 22.62 18.66
CA GLY A 288 23.19 22.07 17.48
C GLY A 288 23.02 20.57 17.25
N LYS A 289 22.46 19.83 18.20
CA LYS A 289 22.22 18.38 18.07
C LYS A 289 20.81 18.13 17.55
N LYS A 290 20.71 17.22 16.56
CA LYS A 290 19.44 16.80 16.01
C LYS A 290 18.71 15.88 16.98
N THR A 291 17.47 16.22 17.29
CA THR A 291 16.54 15.39 18.06
C THR A 291 15.73 14.44 17.13
N ASP A 292 14.64 13.86 17.63
CA ASP A 292 13.73 13.12 16.79
C ASP A 292 12.95 14.06 15.82
N LYS A 293 13.26 13.94 14.53
CA LYS A 293 12.63 14.75 13.49
C LYS A 293 11.12 14.50 13.40
N GLY A 294 10.69 13.26 13.57
CA GLY A 294 9.28 12.87 13.48
C GLY A 294 8.46 13.24 14.73
N GLY A 295 9.10 13.51 15.86
CA GLY A 295 8.39 13.66 17.14
C GLY A 295 7.70 12.36 17.54
N ILE A 296 8.38 11.22 17.31
CA ILE A 296 7.78 9.90 17.53
C ILE A 296 7.62 9.65 19.05
N ARG A 297 6.41 9.26 19.46
CA ARG A 297 6.14 8.86 20.85
C ARG A 297 6.99 7.64 21.20
N LYS A 298 7.59 7.64 22.41
CA LYS A 298 8.58 6.60 22.79
C LYS A 298 7.95 5.25 23.14
N ASP A 299 6.70 5.23 23.52
CA ASP A 299 5.98 4.03 23.97
C ASP A 299 5.61 3.06 22.83
N TRP A 300 5.79 3.45 21.55
CA TRP A 300 5.68 2.52 20.43
C TRP A 300 6.56 1.26 20.59
N ILE A 301 7.59 1.34 21.42
CA ILE A 301 8.46 0.21 21.75
C ILE A 301 7.69 -0.93 22.42
N LYS A 302 6.59 -0.62 23.12
CA LYS A 302 5.73 -1.61 23.77
C LYS A 302 4.91 -2.44 22.78
N THR A 303 4.68 -1.91 21.58
CA THR A 303 3.94 -2.57 20.49
C THR A 303 4.87 -2.94 19.33
N LYS A 304 6.09 -3.42 19.63
CA LYS A 304 6.99 -3.98 18.63
C LYS A 304 6.54 -5.35 18.18
N SER A 305 6.15 -5.45 16.93
CA SER A 305 5.71 -6.73 16.37
C SER A 305 6.90 -7.63 16.05
N ASP A 306 6.86 -8.86 16.55
CA ASP A 306 7.82 -9.92 16.25
C ASP A 306 7.81 -10.35 14.79
N TYR A 307 6.67 -10.17 14.10
CA TYR A 307 6.56 -10.40 12.66
C TYR A 307 7.44 -9.47 11.82
N CYS A 308 7.91 -8.36 12.37
CA CYS A 308 8.81 -7.42 11.68
C CYS A 308 10.30 -7.81 11.76
N TYR A 309 10.66 -8.91 12.42
CA TYR A 309 12.05 -9.33 12.59
C TYR A 309 12.29 -10.72 12.02
N LYS A 310 13.34 -10.88 11.21
CA LYS A 310 13.67 -12.16 10.57
C LYS A 310 13.91 -13.31 11.57
N LYS A 311 14.38 -13.00 12.77
CA LYS A 311 14.66 -13.99 13.81
C LYS A 311 13.42 -14.53 14.51
N THR A 312 12.35 -13.74 14.61
CA THR A 312 11.16 -14.08 15.42
C THR A 312 9.92 -14.36 14.57
N ALA A 313 9.78 -13.76 13.38
CA ALA A 313 8.58 -13.83 12.57
C ALA A 313 8.09 -15.28 12.31
N LYS A 314 9.01 -16.20 11.99
CA LYS A 314 8.67 -17.60 11.75
C LYS A 314 8.06 -18.27 12.98
N ASN A 315 8.69 -18.12 14.13
CA ASN A 315 8.22 -18.72 15.38
C ASN A 315 6.91 -18.09 15.86
N SER A 316 6.74 -16.77 15.67
CA SER A 316 5.48 -16.09 16.00
C SER A 316 4.32 -16.60 15.13
N LEU A 317 4.55 -16.85 13.83
CA LEU A 317 3.53 -17.43 12.96
C LEU A 317 3.19 -18.87 13.35
N ILE A 318 4.17 -19.70 13.68
CA ILE A 318 3.94 -21.08 14.15
C ILE A 318 3.07 -21.03 15.42
N ASN A 319 3.49 -20.27 16.41
CA ASN A 319 2.75 -20.13 17.67
C ASN A 319 1.31 -19.62 17.45
N LEU A 320 1.12 -18.66 16.56
CA LEU A 320 -0.21 -18.17 16.19
C LEU A 320 -1.09 -19.29 15.63
N LEU A 321 -0.58 -20.04 14.65
CA LEU A 321 -1.35 -21.11 14.00
C LEU A 321 -1.64 -22.28 14.93
N GLU A 322 -0.78 -22.57 15.88
CA GLU A 322 -1.03 -23.60 16.91
C GLU A 322 -2.17 -23.22 17.84
N ASN A 323 -2.31 -21.94 18.17
CA ASN A 323 -3.30 -21.46 19.16
C ASN A 323 -4.60 -20.95 18.51
N ILE A 324 -4.64 -20.65 17.20
CA ILE A 324 -5.88 -20.21 16.55
C ILE A 324 -6.75 -21.43 16.17
N ASN A 325 -8.00 -21.42 16.63
CA ASN A 325 -8.98 -22.44 16.31
C ASN A 325 -9.91 -21.96 15.19
N ALA A 326 -9.78 -22.54 14.00
CA ALA A 326 -10.50 -22.11 12.80
C ALA A 326 -10.88 -23.28 11.89
N ASN A 327 -12.00 -23.17 11.16
CA ASN A 327 -12.35 -24.07 10.08
C ASN A 327 -11.56 -23.75 8.81
N HIS A 328 -11.55 -22.46 8.43
CA HIS A 328 -10.85 -21.95 7.26
C HIS A 328 -9.93 -20.82 7.66
N ILE A 329 -8.72 -20.79 7.11
CA ILE A 329 -7.77 -19.70 7.28
C ILE A 329 -7.39 -19.18 5.90
N VAL A 330 -7.45 -17.86 5.71
CA VAL A 330 -6.94 -17.17 4.53
C VAL A 330 -5.84 -16.24 4.98
N MET A 331 -4.61 -16.50 4.56
CA MET A 331 -3.46 -15.68 4.92
C MET A 331 -2.95 -14.92 3.70
N SER A 332 -2.85 -13.60 3.82
CA SER A 332 -2.23 -12.73 2.82
C SER A 332 -0.73 -12.58 3.10
N TYR A 333 0.10 -12.74 2.07
CA TYR A 333 1.54 -12.54 2.17
C TYR A 333 2.14 -12.15 0.81
N SER A 334 3.30 -11.49 0.82
CA SER A 334 3.93 -10.97 -0.40
C SER A 334 5.29 -11.62 -0.67
N THR A 335 5.71 -11.64 -1.94
CA THR A 335 7.01 -12.20 -2.37
C THR A 335 8.23 -11.58 -1.71
N ASP A 336 8.13 -10.36 -1.17
CA ASP A 336 9.21 -9.68 -0.46
C ASP A 336 9.07 -9.77 1.09
N GLY A 337 8.31 -10.75 1.55
CA GLY A 337 8.12 -11.02 2.98
C GLY A 337 9.36 -11.55 3.69
N ILE A 338 9.41 -11.36 5.02
CA ILE A 338 10.53 -11.75 5.88
C ILE A 338 10.67 -13.28 5.99
N ILE A 339 9.54 -14.00 6.03
CA ILE A 339 9.51 -15.47 6.04
C ILE A 339 9.65 -15.95 4.60
N GLU A 340 10.64 -16.79 4.36
CA GLU A 340 10.85 -17.37 3.04
C GLU A 340 9.66 -18.23 2.61
N PHE A 341 9.35 -18.21 1.30
CA PHE A 341 8.16 -18.88 0.77
C PHE A 341 8.09 -20.37 1.13
N ASP A 342 9.22 -21.08 1.06
CA ASP A 342 9.28 -22.53 1.32
C ASP A 342 9.03 -22.85 2.80
N ASP A 343 9.56 -22.00 3.70
CA ASP A 343 9.27 -22.07 5.13
C ASP A 343 7.78 -21.81 5.39
N LEU A 344 7.23 -20.81 4.70
CA LEU A 344 5.82 -20.42 4.85
C LEU A 344 4.89 -21.57 4.43
N ILE A 345 5.14 -22.19 3.27
CA ILE A 345 4.40 -23.37 2.80
C ILE A 345 4.45 -24.48 3.85
N SER A 346 5.66 -24.82 4.33
CA SER A 346 5.83 -25.90 5.31
C SER A 346 5.04 -25.65 6.60
N ILE A 347 5.01 -24.40 7.08
CA ILE A 347 4.26 -24.02 8.27
C ILE A 347 2.75 -24.15 8.04
N LEU A 348 2.27 -23.61 6.91
CA LEU A 348 0.84 -23.55 6.61
C LEU A 348 0.23 -24.93 6.31
N GLU A 349 0.97 -25.81 5.62
CA GLU A 349 0.55 -27.18 5.34
C GLU A 349 0.39 -28.04 6.62
N ASN A 350 1.11 -27.73 7.69
CA ASN A 350 0.94 -28.39 8.96
C ASN A 350 -0.42 -28.06 9.63
N LYS A 351 -1.08 -26.98 9.19
CA LYS A 351 -2.38 -26.57 9.73
C LYS A 351 -3.58 -27.20 9.00
N GLY A 352 -3.41 -27.66 7.75
CA GLY A 352 -4.50 -28.26 6.99
C GLY A 352 -4.24 -28.39 5.48
N ASP A 353 -5.30 -28.62 4.72
CA ASP A 353 -5.24 -28.67 3.24
C ASP A 353 -5.03 -27.25 2.69
N LEU A 354 -3.85 -27.01 2.10
CA LEU A 354 -3.42 -25.69 1.62
C LEU A 354 -3.68 -25.54 0.11
N LYS A 355 -4.27 -24.41 -0.27
CA LYS A 355 -4.37 -23.92 -1.64
C LYS A 355 -3.79 -22.51 -1.74
N ILE A 356 -3.30 -22.13 -2.93
CA ILE A 356 -2.70 -20.82 -3.16
C ILE A 356 -3.41 -20.14 -4.32
N ALA A 357 -3.89 -18.91 -4.07
CA ALA A 357 -4.31 -17.98 -5.10
C ALA A 357 -3.31 -16.82 -5.21
N THR A 358 -3.13 -16.28 -6.42
CA THR A 358 -2.14 -15.22 -6.68
C THR A 358 -2.78 -14.04 -7.38
N SER A 359 -2.31 -12.84 -7.03
CA SER A 359 -2.66 -11.61 -7.74
C SER A 359 -1.44 -10.71 -7.92
N GLU A 360 -1.29 -10.14 -9.12
CA GLU A 360 -0.27 -9.13 -9.36
C GLU A 360 -0.60 -7.81 -8.67
N TYR A 361 0.29 -7.31 -7.84
CA TYR A 361 0.11 -6.07 -7.08
C TYR A 361 1.22 -5.06 -7.36
N VAL A 362 0.84 -3.80 -7.56
CA VAL A 362 1.81 -2.69 -7.71
C VAL A 362 2.09 -2.08 -6.34
N LYS A 363 3.29 -2.28 -5.83
CA LYS A 363 3.75 -1.80 -4.52
C LYS A 363 3.49 -0.30 -4.28
N TYR A 364 3.01 0.05 -3.09
CA TYR A 364 2.90 1.44 -2.63
C TYR A 364 4.27 2.12 -2.57
N ARG A 365 4.38 3.33 -3.15
CA ARG A 365 5.64 4.05 -3.27
C ARG A 365 5.89 4.94 -2.05
N GLY A 366 6.68 4.50 -1.09
CA GLY A 366 7.21 5.32 0.00
C GLY A 366 8.66 5.77 -0.17
N ALA A 367 9.44 5.27 -1.14
CA ALA A 367 10.86 5.59 -1.30
C ALA A 367 11.32 5.61 -2.76
N LYS A 368 12.36 6.42 -3.03
CA LYS A 368 13.08 6.55 -4.29
C LYS A 368 13.78 5.25 -4.70
N ARG A 369 13.07 4.27 -5.27
CA ARG A 369 13.71 3.09 -5.87
C ARG A 369 13.51 3.06 -7.39
N SER A 370 14.44 2.44 -8.10
CA SER A 370 14.52 2.34 -9.54
C SER A 370 13.18 2.01 -10.23
N ILE A 371 12.85 2.68 -11.35
CA ILE A 371 11.61 2.43 -12.12
C ILE A 371 11.72 1.12 -12.90
N VAL A 372 12.92 0.66 -13.21
CA VAL A 372 13.15 -0.63 -13.84
C VAL A 372 12.80 -1.77 -12.90
N ASN A 373 13.09 -1.61 -11.60
CA ASN A 373 12.67 -2.52 -10.55
C ASN A 373 11.30 -2.10 -9.96
N LYS A 374 10.32 -1.79 -10.79
CA LYS A 374 8.94 -2.08 -10.45
C LYS A 374 8.78 -3.60 -10.54
N THR A 375 9.40 -4.30 -9.63
CA THR A 375 8.94 -5.64 -9.31
C THR A 375 7.49 -5.46 -8.90
N LYS A 376 6.57 -5.86 -9.78
CA LYS A 376 5.23 -6.13 -9.37
C LYS A 376 5.39 -7.16 -8.28
N ASN A 377 5.00 -6.83 -7.07
CA ASN A 377 4.96 -7.85 -6.04
C ASN A 377 3.77 -8.75 -6.35
N ILE A 378 3.95 -10.01 -6.13
CA ILE A 378 2.85 -10.95 -6.15
C ILE A 378 2.32 -11.01 -4.74
N GLU A 379 1.04 -10.79 -4.59
CA GLU A 379 0.32 -11.07 -3.36
C GLU A 379 -0.24 -12.49 -3.45
N TYR A 380 0.11 -13.30 -2.48
CA TYR A 380 -0.41 -14.65 -2.29
C TYR A 380 -1.57 -14.61 -1.30
N LEU A 381 -2.61 -15.35 -1.58
CA LEU A 381 -3.58 -15.77 -0.58
C LEU A 381 -3.41 -17.27 -0.38
N PHE A 382 -2.95 -17.63 0.80
CA PHE A 382 -2.85 -19.01 1.27
C PHE A 382 -4.18 -19.39 1.91
N ILE A 383 -4.86 -20.37 1.36
CA ILE A 383 -6.21 -20.79 1.73
C ILE A 383 -6.10 -22.18 2.35
N ILE A 384 -6.41 -22.29 3.65
CA ILE A 384 -6.26 -23.51 4.42
C ILE A 384 -7.64 -24.00 4.88
N ASP A 385 -7.99 -25.23 4.56
CA ASP A 385 -9.09 -25.94 5.22
C ASP A 385 -8.50 -26.74 6.40
N ALA A 386 -8.59 -26.16 7.60
CA ALA A 386 -7.99 -26.75 8.81
C ALA A 386 -8.73 -27.98 9.35
N ARG A 387 -9.86 -28.35 8.75
CA ARG A 387 -10.60 -29.60 9.08
C ARG A 387 -10.04 -30.80 8.34
N LYS A 388 -9.24 -30.58 7.30
CA LYS A 388 -8.66 -31.62 6.46
C LYS A 388 -7.19 -31.78 6.78
N SER A 389 -6.73 -33.03 6.74
CA SER A 389 -5.30 -33.31 6.82
C SER A 389 -4.56 -32.84 5.57
N LYS A 390 -3.26 -32.59 5.71
CA LYS A 390 -2.36 -32.25 4.61
C LYS A 390 -2.53 -33.22 3.43
N ALA A 391 -2.77 -32.69 2.24
CA ALA A 391 -2.81 -33.50 1.02
C ALA A 391 -1.42 -34.02 0.67
N LYS A 392 -1.28 -35.33 0.43
CA LYS A 392 0.02 -36.02 0.26
C LYS A 392 0.91 -35.54 -0.91
N HIS A 393 0.43 -34.67 -1.83
CA HIS A 393 1.14 -34.34 -3.08
C HIS A 393 1.17 -32.83 -3.45
N ASN A 394 0.95 -31.89 -2.51
CA ASN A 394 0.80 -30.48 -2.86
C ASN A 394 2.10 -29.66 -2.93
N ASN A 395 3.22 -30.11 -2.34
CA ASN A 395 4.45 -29.31 -2.24
C ASN A 395 4.99 -28.89 -3.63
N ASP A 396 5.00 -29.80 -4.60
CA ASP A 396 5.48 -29.50 -5.95
C ASP A 396 4.59 -28.49 -6.68
N ASN A 397 3.27 -28.56 -6.49
CA ASN A 397 2.36 -27.62 -7.12
C ASN A 397 2.51 -26.20 -6.55
N HIS A 398 2.73 -26.06 -5.25
CA HIS A 398 2.95 -24.78 -4.60
C HIS A 398 4.28 -24.15 -5.04
N LEU A 399 5.34 -24.95 -5.15
CA LEU A 399 6.63 -24.48 -5.68
C LEU A 399 6.54 -24.10 -7.17
N LYS A 400 5.76 -24.82 -7.98
CA LYS A 400 5.50 -24.44 -9.37
C LYS A 400 4.88 -23.03 -9.46
N ILE A 401 3.86 -22.75 -8.64
CA ILE A 401 3.22 -21.42 -8.60
C ILE A 401 4.26 -20.34 -8.33
N LYS A 402 5.11 -20.51 -7.31
CA LYS A 402 6.19 -19.57 -6.97
C LYS A 402 7.11 -19.30 -8.17
N TYR A 403 7.62 -20.35 -8.80
CA TYR A 403 8.58 -20.21 -9.89
C TYR A 403 7.93 -19.65 -11.17
N ILE A 404 6.72 -20.05 -11.50
CA ILE A 404 5.99 -19.54 -12.66
C ILE A 404 5.72 -18.04 -12.49
N GLU A 405 5.29 -17.61 -11.31
CA GLU A 405 5.06 -16.17 -11.06
C GLU A 405 6.37 -15.36 -11.08
N ASN A 406 7.47 -15.90 -10.59
CA ASN A 406 8.79 -15.29 -10.75
C ASN A 406 9.20 -15.16 -12.22
N ILE A 407 8.94 -16.19 -13.04
CA ILE A 407 9.18 -16.17 -14.49
C ILE A 407 8.30 -15.12 -15.15
N ARG A 408 7.02 -15.04 -14.80
CA ARG A 408 6.10 -14.00 -15.29
C ARG A 408 6.64 -12.60 -15.01
N LEU A 409 7.13 -12.36 -13.79
CA LEU A 409 7.77 -11.09 -13.43
C LEU A 409 9.02 -10.80 -14.26
N LYS A 410 9.86 -11.82 -14.49
CA LYS A 410 11.07 -11.70 -15.30
C LYS A 410 10.72 -11.37 -16.76
N LEU A 411 9.78 -12.07 -17.35
CA LEU A 411 9.37 -11.86 -18.75
C LEU A 411 8.72 -10.49 -19.01
N ASN A 412 8.24 -9.82 -17.97
CA ASN A 412 7.79 -8.42 -18.05
C ASN A 412 8.94 -7.38 -18.05
N ASN A 413 10.20 -7.82 -17.91
CA ASN A 413 11.39 -6.96 -17.99
C ASN A 413 12.03 -7.06 -19.39
N PRO A 414 12.86 -6.06 -19.79
CA PRO A 414 13.57 -6.09 -21.06
C PRO A 414 14.51 -7.30 -21.16
N VAL A 415 14.38 -8.05 -22.22
CA VAL A 415 15.28 -9.16 -22.53
C VAL A 415 16.41 -8.64 -23.45
N ASN A 416 17.65 -8.87 -23.03
CA ASN A 416 18.83 -8.48 -23.81
C ASN A 416 19.33 -9.66 -24.66
N SER A 417 19.00 -9.64 -25.93
CA SER A 417 19.51 -10.60 -26.91
C SER A 417 19.67 -9.93 -28.27
N SER A 418 20.72 -10.29 -28.99
CA SER A 418 20.91 -9.93 -30.39
C SER A 418 20.10 -10.84 -31.35
N LYS A 419 19.55 -11.94 -30.85
CA LYS A 419 18.75 -12.90 -31.63
C LYS A 419 17.27 -12.49 -31.59
N ASP A 420 16.53 -12.84 -32.63
CA ASP A 420 15.08 -12.63 -32.70
C ASP A 420 14.30 -13.61 -31.78
N TYR A 421 14.97 -14.58 -31.19
CA TYR A 421 14.39 -15.51 -30.24
C TYR A 421 15.44 -16.03 -29.26
N LEU A 422 14.99 -16.48 -28.09
CA LEU A 422 15.75 -17.33 -27.17
C LEU A 422 15.14 -18.73 -27.16
N LEU A 423 15.98 -19.74 -27.20
CA LEU A 423 15.57 -21.15 -27.10
C LEU A 423 16.11 -21.70 -25.78
N PHE A 424 15.22 -22.17 -24.94
CA PHE A 424 15.57 -22.99 -23.78
C PHE A 424 15.30 -24.45 -24.11
N GLU A 425 16.34 -25.26 -24.04
CA GLU A 425 16.28 -26.69 -24.29
C GLU A 425 16.27 -27.45 -22.96
N GLY A 426 15.25 -28.23 -22.75
CA GLY A 426 15.06 -28.99 -21.51
C GLY A 426 14.60 -30.42 -21.77
N LYS A 427 14.82 -31.33 -20.78
CA LYS A 427 14.44 -32.74 -20.88
C LYS A 427 12.93 -32.95 -21.11
N GLU A 428 12.10 -32.00 -20.70
CA GLU A 428 10.64 -32.04 -20.81
C GLU A 428 10.10 -31.25 -22.01
N GLY A 429 10.96 -30.84 -22.92
CA GLY A 429 10.64 -30.07 -24.11
C GLY A 429 11.38 -28.75 -24.18
N ASN A 430 11.23 -28.04 -25.29
CA ASN A 430 11.91 -26.78 -25.55
C ASN A 430 10.93 -25.62 -25.47
N ILE A 431 11.36 -24.49 -24.85
CA ILE A 431 10.58 -23.24 -24.82
C ILE A 431 11.26 -22.20 -25.70
N LYS A 432 10.55 -21.74 -26.73
CA LYS A 432 11.00 -20.69 -27.64
C LYS A 432 10.37 -19.35 -27.25
N LEU A 433 11.20 -18.41 -26.80
CA LEU A 433 10.81 -17.02 -26.56
C LEU A 433 11.04 -16.21 -27.84
N ASN A 434 9.99 -15.88 -28.55
CA ASN A 434 10.08 -14.95 -29.67
C ASN A 434 10.30 -13.53 -29.13
N LEU A 435 11.40 -12.89 -29.49
CA LEU A 435 11.78 -11.57 -29.00
C LEU A 435 11.33 -10.44 -29.91
N LYS A 436 10.59 -10.74 -30.98
CA LYS A 436 9.87 -9.72 -31.75
C LYS A 436 8.93 -9.01 -30.81
N TYR A 437 9.05 -7.70 -30.73
CA TYR A 437 8.45 -6.83 -29.73
C TYR A 437 6.92 -6.97 -29.52
N LEU A 438 6.16 -7.43 -30.52
CA LEU A 438 4.71 -7.71 -30.42
C LEU A 438 4.39 -9.01 -29.67
N VAL A 439 5.23 -10.01 -29.81
CA VAL A 439 4.97 -11.37 -29.36
C VAL A 439 5.33 -11.54 -27.89
N HIS A 440 6.24 -10.70 -27.38
CA HIS A 440 6.70 -10.77 -26.01
C HIS A 440 5.57 -10.58 -24.97
N ILE A 441 4.59 -9.71 -25.24
CA ILE A 441 3.46 -9.48 -24.35
C ILE A 441 2.42 -10.61 -24.44
N ILE A 442 2.25 -11.19 -25.62
CA ILE A 442 1.25 -12.22 -25.90
C ILE A 442 1.73 -13.59 -25.39
N ASN A 443 3.01 -13.91 -25.53
CA ASN A 443 3.56 -15.23 -25.17
C ASN A 443 3.80 -15.43 -23.66
N VAL A 444 3.80 -14.39 -22.83
CA VAL A 444 4.03 -14.56 -21.38
C VAL A 444 3.00 -15.50 -20.75
N GLU A 445 1.74 -15.32 -21.07
CA GLU A 445 0.66 -16.15 -20.51
C GLU A 445 0.67 -17.57 -21.06
N GLU A 446 0.97 -17.75 -22.36
CA GLU A 446 1.12 -19.07 -22.99
C GLU A 446 2.28 -19.85 -22.36
N ILE A 447 3.43 -19.20 -22.18
CA ILE A 447 4.60 -19.79 -21.53
C ILE A 447 4.27 -20.16 -20.09
N CYS A 448 3.61 -19.30 -19.34
CA CYS A 448 3.22 -19.59 -17.97
C CYS A 448 2.20 -20.75 -17.91
N ALA A 449 1.30 -20.86 -18.88
CA ALA A 449 0.36 -21.97 -18.98
C ALA A 449 1.09 -23.31 -19.32
N GLU A 450 2.04 -23.29 -20.25
CA GLU A 450 2.86 -24.45 -20.58
C GLU A 450 3.68 -24.94 -19.38
N LEU A 451 4.29 -24.02 -18.62
CA LEU A 451 5.09 -24.32 -17.44
C LEU A 451 4.30 -25.05 -16.33
N LYS A 452 2.98 -24.86 -16.24
CA LYS A 452 2.15 -25.58 -15.25
C LYS A 452 2.25 -27.11 -15.39
N ASN A 453 2.49 -27.59 -16.60
CA ASN A 453 2.59 -29.02 -16.91
C ASN A 453 4.02 -29.57 -16.79
N LYS A 454 5.03 -28.74 -16.46
CA LYS A 454 6.42 -29.14 -16.31
C LYS A 454 6.78 -29.44 -14.86
N SER A 455 7.90 -30.16 -14.63
CA SER A 455 8.43 -30.38 -13.28
C SER A 455 8.98 -29.12 -12.64
N VAL A 456 9.06 -29.09 -11.32
CA VAL A 456 9.66 -27.98 -10.55
C VAL A 456 11.10 -27.71 -11.01
N ASP A 457 11.89 -28.76 -11.23
CA ASP A 457 13.27 -28.65 -11.67
C ASP A 457 13.39 -28.02 -13.07
N TYR A 458 12.52 -28.40 -13.99
CA TYR A 458 12.45 -27.78 -15.32
C TYR A 458 12.17 -26.27 -15.21
N ILE A 459 11.14 -25.88 -14.44
CA ILE A 459 10.72 -24.48 -14.26
C ILE A 459 11.85 -23.67 -13.61
N LYS A 460 12.53 -24.24 -12.62
CA LYS A 460 13.68 -23.62 -11.95
C LYS A 460 14.84 -23.37 -12.92
N ARG A 461 15.18 -24.35 -13.74
CA ARG A 461 16.23 -24.20 -14.78
C ARG A 461 15.86 -23.16 -15.82
N PHE A 462 14.61 -23.11 -16.25
CA PHE A 462 14.13 -22.08 -17.16
C PHE A 462 14.21 -20.68 -16.54
N SER A 463 13.88 -20.55 -15.26
CA SER A 463 14.05 -19.29 -14.52
C SER A 463 15.52 -18.83 -14.48
N LEU A 464 16.45 -19.75 -14.22
CA LEU A 464 17.90 -19.46 -14.23
C LEU A 464 18.42 -19.12 -15.64
N PHE A 465 17.87 -19.76 -16.68
CA PHE A 465 18.17 -19.42 -18.07
C PHE A 465 17.80 -17.97 -18.37
N LEU A 466 16.61 -17.52 -17.95
CA LEU A 466 16.16 -16.14 -18.15
C LEU A 466 17.07 -15.11 -17.47
N ASP A 467 17.66 -15.43 -16.31
CA ASP A 467 18.56 -14.50 -15.58
C ASP A 467 19.79 -14.10 -16.40
N LYS A 468 20.21 -14.92 -17.37
CA LYS A 468 21.33 -14.61 -18.28
C LYS A 468 20.99 -13.48 -19.25
N TYR A 469 19.72 -13.29 -19.57
CA TYR A 469 19.27 -12.35 -20.61
C TYR A 469 18.47 -11.17 -20.07
N ILE A 470 17.99 -11.23 -18.85
CA ILE A 470 17.23 -10.14 -18.24
C ILE A 470 18.20 -9.16 -17.56
N LYS A 471 18.10 -7.89 -17.93
CA LYS A 471 18.96 -6.83 -17.41
C LYS A 471 18.19 -5.95 -16.42
N GLU A 472 18.73 -5.83 -15.22
CA GLU A 472 18.20 -4.96 -14.17
C GLU A 472 18.80 -3.53 -14.24
N ASN A 473 19.84 -3.31 -15.03
CA ASN A 473 20.48 -1.99 -15.17
C ASN A 473 19.59 -1.02 -15.93
N ASN A 474 19.28 0.12 -15.31
CA ASN A 474 18.43 1.16 -15.91
C ASN A 474 18.94 1.67 -17.27
N LEU A 475 20.26 1.78 -17.45
CA LEU A 475 20.86 2.24 -18.67
C LEU A 475 20.73 1.20 -19.80
N GLU A 476 21.00 -0.05 -19.49
CA GLU A 476 20.83 -1.17 -20.42
C GLU A 476 19.36 -1.33 -20.84
N ALA A 477 18.44 -1.26 -19.88
CA ALA A 477 17.01 -1.32 -20.17
C ALA A 477 16.56 -0.15 -21.05
N LEU A 478 17.11 1.05 -20.83
CA LEU A 478 16.82 2.20 -21.66
C LEU A 478 17.29 1.98 -23.11
N LYS A 479 18.52 1.48 -23.32
CA LYS A 479 19.04 1.14 -24.65
C LYS A 479 18.14 0.16 -25.39
N ILE A 480 17.70 -0.89 -24.70
CA ILE A 480 16.82 -1.91 -25.28
C ILE A 480 15.48 -1.32 -25.69
N TYR A 481 14.83 -0.54 -24.81
CA TYR A 481 13.55 0.10 -25.16
C TYR A 481 13.67 1.13 -26.29
N PHE A 482 14.80 1.83 -26.41
CA PHE A 482 15.05 2.71 -27.54
C PHE A 482 15.23 1.96 -28.86
N SER A 483 15.97 0.86 -28.84
CA SER A 483 16.10 0.00 -30.02
C SER A 483 14.74 -0.50 -30.51
N HIS A 484 13.88 -0.91 -29.58
CA HIS A 484 12.52 -1.36 -29.90
C HIS A 484 11.62 -0.20 -30.37
N LEU A 485 11.74 0.99 -29.80
CA LEU A 485 11.01 2.17 -30.27
C LEU A 485 11.40 2.53 -31.71
N LYS A 486 12.70 2.48 -32.05
CA LYS A 486 13.17 2.68 -33.43
C LYS A 486 12.56 1.65 -34.40
N LYS A 487 12.58 0.37 -34.05
CA LYS A 487 11.96 -0.69 -34.86
C LYS A 487 10.45 -0.49 -35.02
N ALA A 488 9.73 -0.14 -33.96
CA ALA A 488 8.30 0.17 -34.02
C ALA A 488 7.97 1.38 -34.89
N SER A 489 8.84 2.39 -34.89
CA SER A 489 8.73 3.57 -35.74
C SER A 489 8.90 3.26 -37.22
N LEU A 490 9.82 2.35 -37.60
CA LEU A 490 10.05 1.92 -38.98
C LEU A 490 8.82 1.26 -39.60
N ILE A 491 8.04 0.53 -38.80
CA ILE A 491 6.82 -0.17 -39.25
C ILE A 491 5.52 0.60 -38.95
N ASN A 492 5.60 1.84 -38.46
CA ASN A 492 4.48 2.70 -38.11
C ASN A 492 3.48 2.07 -37.12
N ASP A 493 3.92 1.19 -36.20
CA ASP A 493 3.03 0.59 -35.22
C ASP A 493 2.77 1.50 -34.01
N ILE A 494 1.67 2.24 -34.09
CA ILE A 494 1.28 3.23 -33.05
C ILE A 494 1.09 2.61 -31.67
N LYS A 495 0.61 1.36 -31.58
CA LYS A 495 0.42 0.69 -30.28
C LYS A 495 1.75 0.41 -29.59
N LEU A 496 2.72 -0.05 -30.37
CA LEU A 496 4.07 -0.32 -29.89
C LEU A 496 4.84 0.96 -29.57
N ILE A 497 4.71 1.98 -30.40
CA ILE A 497 5.30 3.28 -30.14
C ILE A 497 4.80 3.82 -28.80
N LYS A 498 3.49 3.78 -28.55
CA LYS A 498 2.89 4.15 -27.24
C LYS A 498 3.45 3.31 -26.11
N TYR A 499 3.58 2.01 -26.29
CA TYR A 499 4.09 1.09 -25.27
C TYR A 499 5.54 1.42 -24.90
N PHE A 500 6.45 1.45 -25.87
CA PHE A 500 7.87 1.72 -25.63
C PHE A 500 8.12 3.13 -25.13
N ALA A 501 7.42 4.13 -25.68
CA ALA A 501 7.51 5.51 -25.21
C ALA A 501 7.14 5.65 -23.73
N ASN A 502 6.10 4.97 -23.27
CA ASN A 502 5.73 4.97 -21.86
C ASN A 502 6.81 4.35 -20.95
N HIS A 503 7.48 3.30 -21.42
CA HIS A 503 8.56 2.66 -20.65
C HIS A 503 9.81 3.54 -20.61
N ILE A 504 10.19 4.11 -21.74
CA ILE A 504 11.29 5.07 -21.87
C ILE A 504 11.06 6.26 -20.93
N LEU A 505 9.86 6.86 -20.95
CA LEU A 505 9.54 8.01 -20.10
C LEU A 505 9.73 7.70 -18.61
N LYS A 506 9.40 6.48 -18.19
CA LYS A 506 9.57 6.04 -16.80
C LYS A 506 11.04 5.92 -16.39
N ILE A 507 11.90 5.45 -17.28
CA ILE A 507 13.34 5.23 -17.04
C ILE A 507 14.11 6.53 -17.19
N TYR A 508 13.87 7.26 -18.26
CA TYR A 508 14.54 8.50 -18.62
C TYR A 508 14.46 9.56 -17.51
N ALA A 509 13.28 9.74 -16.94
CA ALA A 509 13.06 10.70 -15.83
C ALA A 509 13.99 10.50 -14.62
N ARG A 510 14.60 9.33 -14.46
CA ARG A 510 15.46 8.98 -13.33
C ARG A 510 16.94 9.04 -13.64
N LEU A 511 17.32 8.67 -14.85
CA LEU A 511 18.71 8.75 -15.28
C LEU A 511 19.15 10.21 -15.33
N CYS A 512 18.27 11.10 -15.79
CA CYS A 512 18.54 12.54 -15.88
C CYS A 512 18.62 13.26 -14.51
N SER A 513 18.16 12.63 -13.42
CA SER A 513 18.30 13.21 -12.06
C SER A 513 19.70 13.00 -11.45
N LYS A 514 20.54 12.16 -12.05
CA LYS A 514 21.95 11.95 -11.67
C LYS A 514 22.82 12.80 -12.58
N LYS A 515 23.69 13.63 -11.97
CA LYS A 515 24.64 14.50 -12.68
C LYS A 515 25.43 13.70 -13.73
N SER A 516 25.50 14.27 -14.94
CA SER A 516 26.33 13.89 -16.08
C SER A 516 26.16 12.47 -16.66
N ASN A 517 25.45 12.39 -17.78
CA ASN A 517 25.58 11.25 -18.69
C ASN A 517 25.58 11.78 -20.11
N GLU A 518 26.76 11.90 -20.73
CA GLU A 518 26.92 12.23 -22.16
C GLU A 518 26.11 11.29 -23.06
N TYR A 519 26.01 10.04 -22.65
CA TYR A 519 25.20 9.01 -23.28
C TYR A 519 23.69 9.35 -23.38
N ILE A 520 23.13 10.07 -22.40
CA ILE A 520 21.73 10.52 -22.47
C ILE A 520 21.54 11.57 -23.57
N LEU A 521 22.56 12.37 -23.84
CA LEU A 521 22.55 13.37 -24.93
C LEU A 521 22.61 12.71 -26.29
N ASP A 522 23.45 11.67 -26.46
CA ASP A 522 23.57 10.92 -27.68
C ASP A 522 22.24 10.23 -28.03
N ILE A 523 21.64 9.57 -27.05
CA ILE A 523 20.29 8.97 -27.22
C ILE A 523 19.24 10.03 -27.55
N THR A 524 19.30 11.20 -26.91
CA THR A 524 18.35 12.29 -27.19
C THR A 524 18.46 12.71 -28.68
N SER A 525 19.67 12.85 -29.19
CA SER A 525 19.91 13.19 -30.59
C SER A 525 19.32 12.15 -31.55
N GLU A 526 19.50 10.86 -31.25
CA GLU A 526 18.98 9.77 -32.08
C GLU A 526 17.46 9.61 -32.09
N LEU A 527 16.79 10.16 -31.07
CA LEU A 527 15.33 10.06 -30.92
C LEU A 527 14.58 11.24 -31.52
N LEU A 528 15.26 12.31 -31.86
CA LEU A 528 14.61 13.52 -32.34
C LEU A 528 13.65 13.24 -33.48
N ASP A 529 14.07 12.46 -34.48
CA ASP A 529 13.24 12.13 -35.66
C ASP A 529 11.97 11.36 -35.28
N ILE A 530 12.06 10.45 -34.28
CA ILE A 530 10.90 9.70 -33.78
C ILE A 530 9.99 10.61 -32.98
N ILE A 531 10.57 11.51 -32.17
CA ILE A 531 9.84 12.46 -31.34
C ILE A 531 9.03 13.41 -32.22
N TYR A 532 9.60 13.90 -33.33
CA TYR A 532 8.90 14.79 -34.28
C TYR A 532 7.81 14.07 -35.05
N LYS A 533 8.10 12.89 -35.58
CA LYS A 533 7.13 12.12 -36.35
C LYS A 533 5.89 11.71 -35.57
N TYR A 534 6.00 11.57 -34.26
CA TYR A 534 4.95 11.03 -33.39
C TYR A 534 4.64 11.91 -32.18
N ASP A 535 4.82 13.22 -32.26
CA ASP A 535 4.58 14.19 -31.18
C ASP A 535 3.09 14.28 -30.76
N ASN A 536 2.17 13.93 -31.67
CA ASN A 536 0.74 13.77 -31.40
C ASN A 536 0.44 12.62 -30.42
N ILE A 537 1.37 11.69 -30.22
CA ILE A 537 1.25 10.65 -29.21
C ILE A 537 1.62 11.22 -27.83
N ASN A 538 0.66 11.30 -26.91
CA ASN A 538 0.82 11.91 -25.58
C ASN A 538 2.07 11.40 -24.81
N ALA A 539 2.42 10.11 -24.94
CA ALA A 539 3.61 9.56 -24.30
C ALA A 539 4.91 10.11 -24.92
N VAL A 540 4.96 10.27 -26.25
CA VAL A 540 6.11 10.83 -26.98
C VAL A 540 6.26 12.32 -26.66
N ASN A 541 5.17 13.07 -26.66
CA ASN A 541 5.16 14.49 -26.26
C ASN A 541 5.65 14.69 -24.82
N LYS A 542 5.25 13.81 -23.88
CA LYS A 542 5.77 13.84 -22.51
C LYS A 542 7.27 13.56 -22.45
N ILE A 543 7.81 12.70 -23.31
CA ILE A 543 9.26 12.47 -23.43
C ILE A 543 9.92 13.75 -23.91
N LYS A 544 9.43 14.38 -24.98
CA LYS A 544 9.93 15.66 -25.52
C LYS A 544 10.01 16.73 -24.42
N LYS A 545 8.90 17.01 -23.74
CA LYS A 545 8.84 17.98 -22.63
C LYS A 545 9.84 17.66 -21.51
N ARG A 546 10.01 16.39 -21.18
CA ARG A 546 10.91 15.95 -20.11
C ARG A 546 12.38 16.07 -20.54
N MET A 547 12.69 15.83 -21.81
CA MET A 547 14.02 16.04 -22.38
C MET A 547 14.40 17.52 -22.32
N ILE A 548 13.53 18.41 -22.76
CA ILE A 548 13.75 19.87 -22.71
C ILE A 548 14.03 20.29 -21.25
N TYR A 549 13.19 19.91 -20.31
CA TYR A 549 13.36 20.25 -18.90
C TYR A 549 14.71 19.77 -18.33
N ASN A 550 15.08 18.51 -18.61
CA ASN A 550 16.29 17.92 -18.03
C ASN A 550 17.57 18.50 -18.65
N ILE A 551 17.56 18.79 -19.95
CA ILE A 551 18.68 19.42 -20.64
C ILE A 551 18.86 20.85 -20.15
N SER A 552 17.78 21.61 -19.98
CA SER A 552 17.82 23.00 -19.46
C SER A 552 18.42 23.08 -18.06
N HIS A 553 18.22 22.06 -17.23
CA HIS A 553 18.67 22.02 -15.83
C HIS A 553 19.90 21.12 -15.60
N SER A 554 20.55 20.64 -16.66
CA SER A 554 21.76 19.84 -16.55
C SER A 554 23.02 20.71 -16.43
N GLY A 555 24.03 20.24 -15.70
CA GLY A 555 25.33 20.90 -15.58
C GLY A 555 26.25 20.69 -16.81
N ILE A 556 25.69 20.51 -18.00
CA ILE A 556 26.42 20.25 -19.26
C ILE A 556 26.84 21.58 -19.89
N SER A 557 27.96 21.59 -20.63
CA SER A 557 28.46 22.81 -21.29
C SER A 557 27.40 23.45 -22.19
N ASP A 558 27.25 24.77 -22.10
CA ASP A 558 26.20 25.53 -22.76
C ASP A 558 26.17 25.36 -24.30
N ILE A 559 27.29 25.07 -24.94
CA ILE A 559 27.39 24.84 -26.41
C ILE A 559 26.67 23.54 -26.82
N LYS A 560 26.89 22.42 -26.12
CA LYS A 560 26.19 21.15 -26.41
C LYS A 560 24.71 21.25 -26.06
N LYS A 561 24.39 21.95 -24.97
CA LYS A 561 23.05 22.20 -24.46
C LYS A 561 22.18 22.96 -25.47
N ASN A 562 22.68 24.09 -25.98
CA ASN A 562 21.97 24.94 -26.94
C ASN A 562 21.72 24.24 -28.30
N LYS A 563 22.67 23.43 -28.81
CA LYS A 563 22.48 22.66 -30.04
C LYS A 563 21.31 21.67 -29.98
N ILE A 564 21.09 21.07 -28.82
CA ILE A 564 20.01 20.07 -28.62
C ILE A 564 18.70 20.75 -28.31
N LEU A 565 18.70 21.84 -27.51
CA LEU A 565 17.50 22.61 -27.21
C LEU A 565 16.90 23.26 -28.45
N ILE A 566 17.73 23.86 -29.32
CA ILE A 566 17.27 24.43 -30.58
C ILE A 566 16.63 23.38 -31.50
N LYS A 567 17.13 22.14 -31.47
CA LYS A 567 16.51 21.02 -32.18
C LYS A 567 15.22 20.53 -31.51
N LEU A 568 15.07 20.64 -30.20
CA LEU A 568 13.87 20.19 -29.45
C LEU A 568 12.75 21.24 -29.43
N GLU A 569 13.05 22.52 -29.67
CA GLU A 569 12.10 23.62 -29.71
C GLU A 569 11.54 23.93 -31.11
N LYS A 570 12.23 23.48 -32.17
CA LYS A 570 11.68 23.44 -33.53
C LYS A 570 10.67 22.32 -33.68
#